data_fc062f14d992e9eee28bb7ae2e760d34
#
_entry.id   fc062f14d992e9eee28bb7ae2e760d34
#
_cell.length_a   1.000
_cell.length_b   1.000
_cell.length_c   1.000
_cell.angle_alpha   90.00
_cell.angle_beta   90.00
_cell.angle_gamma   90.00
#
_symmetry.space_group_name_H-M   'P 1'
#
loop_
_entity.id
_entity.type
_entity.pdbx_description
1 polymer ?
#
loop_
_entity_poly.entity_id
_entity_poly.type
_entity_poly.pdbx_seq_one_letter_code
_entity_poly.pdbx_strand_id
1 'polypeptide(L)'
;TQKTAPDVSPEHFHVEFHETGRAACFWMDVHADHVTTRLSDQQRIERLIVRAMMPVVLALESTGDINGKLIWSNTGYLINWYLNEMKPLLGEERVAALRQFCFFEKQLSDGQDNPLWRTVVLRDGLLVRRTCCQRYRLPDVQQCGDCTLK
;
A
#
# COMPACT_ATOMS: atom_id res chain seq x y z
N THR A 1 2.47 -4.37 27.42
CA THR A 1 3.55 -4.55 26.41
C THR A 1 3.50 -3.37 25.46
N GLN A 2 4.53 -2.52 25.45
CA GLN A 2 4.67 -1.46 24.46
C GLN A 2 4.78 -2.12 23.10
N LYS A 3 3.82 -1.86 22.22
CA LYS A 3 3.85 -2.31 20.83
C LYS A 3 4.89 -1.49 20.09
N THR A 4 6.05 -2.07 19.84
CA THR A 4 7.14 -1.44 19.11
C THR A 4 6.87 -1.57 17.60
N ALA A 5 7.00 -0.47 16.86
CA ALA A 5 6.91 -0.51 15.40
C ALA A 5 8.15 -1.21 14.82
N PRO A 6 8.01 -2.08 13.81
CA PRO A 6 9.15 -2.63 13.09
C PRO A 6 9.79 -1.60 12.17
N ASP A 7 11.08 -1.72 11.93
CA ASP A 7 11.74 -1.02 10.83
C ASP A 7 11.32 -1.67 9.50
N VAL A 8 10.69 -0.87 8.66
CA VAL A 8 10.13 -1.32 7.37
C VAL A 8 11.01 -0.95 6.17
N SER A 9 12.28 -0.63 6.42
CA SER A 9 13.23 -0.34 5.35
C SER A 9 13.41 -1.55 4.43
N PRO A 10 13.53 -1.37 3.11
CA PRO A 10 13.55 -2.47 2.14
C PRO A 10 14.64 -3.51 2.36
N GLU A 11 15.78 -3.11 2.91
CA GLU A 11 16.92 -3.98 3.21
C GLU A 11 16.62 -5.12 4.21
N HIS A 12 15.54 -4.99 4.98
CA HIS A 12 15.11 -6.00 5.94
C HIS A 12 14.16 -7.03 5.35
N PHE A 13 13.73 -6.85 4.08
CA PHE A 13 12.81 -7.77 3.44
C PHE A 13 13.55 -8.76 2.54
N HIS A 14 13.14 -10.01 2.64
CA HIS A 14 13.65 -11.10 1.83
C HIS A 14 12.51 -11.72 1.04
N VAL A 15 12.80 -12.08 -0.21
CA VAL A 15 11.84 -12.70 -1.11
C VAL A 15 12.41 -14.01 -1.61
N GLU A 16 11.64 -15.08 -1.45
CA GLU A 16 11.88 -16.35 -2.12
C GLU A 16 11.01 -16.44 -3.35
N PHE A 17 11.59 -16.87 -4.47
CA PHE A 17 10.86 -17.00 -5.71
C PHE A 17 10.48 -18.46 -5.97
N HIS A 18 9.27 -18.67 -6.42
CA HIS A 18 8.82 -19.93 -7.00
C HIS A 18 9.49 -20.12 -8.37
N GLU A 19 9.60 -21.37 -8.85
CA GLU A 19 10.15 -21.71 -10.15
C GLU A 19 9.51 -20.94 -11.33
N THR A 20 8.26 -20.51 -11.18
CA THR A 20 7.54 -19.67 -12.15
C THR A 20 7.93 -18.19 -12.14
N GLY A 21 8.91 -17.79 -11.31
CA GLY A 21 9.32 -16.39 -11.13
C GLY A 21 8.39 -15.55 -10.24
N ARG A 22 7.33 -16.13 -9.68
CA ARG A 22 6.46 -15.45 -8.71
C ARG A 22 7.11 -15.44 -7.33
N ALA A 23 6.83 -14.41 -6.54
CA ALA A 23 7.18 -14.44 -5.12
C ALA A 23 6.41 -15.58 -4.43
N ALA A 24 7.15 -16.51 -3.83
CA ALA A 24 6.60 -17.64 -3.10
C ALA A 24 6.42 -17.31 -1.62
N CYS A 25 7.40 -16.64 -1.04
CA CYS A 25 7.41 -16.28 0.38
C CYS A 25 8.10 -14.93 0.59
N PHE A 26 7.62 -14.21 1.60
CA PHE A 26 8.26 -13.00 2.09
C PHE A 26 8.53 -13.16 3.57
N TRP A 27 9.70 -12.76 4.00
CA TRP A 27 10.00 -12.60 5.43
C TRP A 27 10.78 -11.33 5.66
N MET A 28 10.79 -10.90 6.89
CA MET A 28 11.44 -9.66 7.30
C MET A 28 12.28 -9.90 8.54
N ASP A 29 13.50 -9.39 8.53
CA ASP A 29 14.32 -9.28 9.73
C ASP A 29 13.72 -8.20 10.64
N VAL A 30 13.18 -8.62 11.79
CA VAL A 30 12.43 -7.73 12.66
C VAL A 30 13.38 -6.94 13.56
N HIS A 31 13.56 -5.69 13.22
CA HIS A 31 14.26 -4.68 14.03
C HIS A 31 13.27 -3.66 14.57
N ALA A 32 13.49 -3.17 15.77
CA ALA A 32 12.64 -2.16 16.39
C ALA A 32 12.95 -0.76 15.84
N ASP A 33 11.92 -0.07 15.34
CA ASP A 33 12.01 1.36 15.02
C ASP A 33 11.39 2.18 16.18
N HIS A 34 12.25 2.61 17.11
CA HIS A 34 11.83 3.40 18.26
C HIS A 34 11.35 4.80 17.89
N VAL A 35 11.77 5.34 16.75
CA VAL A 35 11.30 6.63 16.22
C VAL A 35 9.85 6.45 15.76
N THR A 36 9.61 5.51 14.87
CA THR A 36 8.27 5.21 14.34
C THR A 36 7.29 4.81 15.45
N THR A 37 7.75 4.14 16.49
CA THR A 37 6.92 3.78 17.64
C THR A 37 6.26 4.99 18.33
N ARG A 38 6.91 6.15 18.32
CA ARG A 38 6.44 7.39 18.97
C ARG A 38 5.62 8.30 18.05
N LEU A 39 5.51 7.97 16.78
CA LEU A 39 4.82 8.78 15.79
C LEU A 39 3.30 8.56 15.86
N SER A 40 2.55 9.56 15.37
CA SER A 40 1.11 9.42 15.11
C SER A 40 0.85 8.41 14.00
N ASP A 41 -0.38 7.95 13.87
CA ASP A 41 -0.78 7.00 12.82
C ASP A 41 -0.50 7.55 11.42
N GLN A 42 -0.83 8.83 11.17
CA GLN A 42 -0.53 9.49 9.91
C GLN A 42 0.96 9.47 9.62
N GLN A 43 1.79 9.90 10.57
CA GLN A 43 3.24 9.93 10.40
C GLN A 43 3.85 8.53 10.19
N ARG A 44 3.26 7.50 10.81
CA ARG A 44 3.67 6.08 10.57
C ARG A 44 3.37 5.65 9.13
N ILE A 45 2.22 6.00 8.60
CA ILE A 45 1.87 5.72 7.21
C ILE A 45 2.76 6.51 6.25
N GLU A 46 3.01 7.79 6.51
CA GLU A 46 3.95 8.59 5.71
C GLU A 46 5.34 7.96 5.67
N ARG A 47 5.81 7.51 6.83
CA ARG A 47 7.11 6.85 6.93
C ARG A 47 7.15 5.52 6.16
N LEU A 48 6.07 4.73 6.22
CA LEU A 48 5.92 3.52 5.41
C LEU A 48 5.96 3.85 3.91
N ILE A 49 5.22 4.87 3.47
CA ILE A 49 5.20 5.30 2.07
C ILE A 49 6.61 5.71 1.63
N VAL A 50 7.25 6.60 2.37
CA VAL A 50 8.50 7.25 1.95
C VAL A 50 9.69 6.30 2.10
N ARG A 51 9.78 5.52 3.17
CA ARG A 51 10.95 4.71 3.47
C ARG A 51 10.90 3.27 2.93
N ALA A 52 9.71 2.69 2.85
CA ALA A 52 9.56 1.32 2.38
C ALA A 52 9.06 1.26 0.92
N MET A 53 7.97 1.93 0.63
CA MET A 53 7.27 1.76 -0.65
C MET A 53 7.91 2.56 -1.79
N MET A 54 8.19 3.85 -1.60
CA MET A 54 8.76 4.69 -2.64
C MET A 54 10.06 4.14 -3.23
N PRO A 55 11.06 3.71 -2.44
CA PRO A 55 12.29 3.15 -2.99
C PRO A 55 12.03 1.93 -3.87
N VAL A 56 11.13 1.04 -3.45
CA VAL A 56 10.77 -0.17 -4.21
C VAL A 56 10.05 0.20 -5.51
N VAL A 57 9.09 1.12 -5.46
CA VAL A 57 8.37 1.56 -6.66
C VAL A 57 9.30 2.22 -7.66
N LEU A 58 10.19 3.11 -7.21
CA LEU A 58 11.19 3.76 -8.07
C LEU A 58 12.16 2.75 -8.70
N ALA A 59 12.60 1.76 -7.94
CA ALA A 59 13.44 0.69 -8.46
C ALA A 59 12.72 -0.13 -9.54
N LEU A 60 11.45 -0.46 -9.33
CA LEU A 60 10.64 -1.18 -10.32
C LEU A 60 10.37 -0.33 -11.57
N GLU A 61 10.08 0.95 -11.43
CA GLU A 61 9.90 1.87 -12.58
C GLU A 61 11.19 2.00 -13.40
N SER A 62 12.35 1.97 -12.76
CA SER A 62 13.64 2.07 -13.45
C SER A 62 13.93 0.91 -14.40
N THR A 63 13.24 -0.22 -14.25
CA THR A 63 13.33 -1.34 -15.20
C THR A 63 12.68 -1.03 -16.55
N GLY A 64 11.78 -0.06 -16.62
CA GLY A 64 10.99 0.28 -17.80
C GLY A 64 9.80 -0.65 -18.08
N ASP A 65 9.66 -1.75 -17.35
CA ASP A 65 8.64 -2.78 -17.59
C ASP A 65 7.29 -2.47 -16.94
N ILE A 66 7.27 -1.62 -15.92
CA ILE A 66 6.08 -1.33 -15.15
C ILE A 66 5.93 0.15 -14.83
N ASN A 67 4.70 0.64 -14.87
CA ASN A 67 4.37 2.01 -14.50
C ASN A 67 4.05 2.11 -13.00
N GLY A 68 4.71 2.99 -12.29
CA GLY A 68 4.51 3.21 -10.85
C GLY A 68 3.08 3.57 -10.48
N LYS A 69 2.32 4.25 -11.36
CA LYS A 69 0.90 4.52 -11.13
C LYS A 69 0.08 3.24 -10.96
N LEU A 70 0.43 2.17 -11.68
CA LEU A 70 -0.23 0.88 -11.53
C LEU A 70 0.12 0.24 -10.18
N ILE A 71 1.39 0.32 -9.77
CA ILE A 71 1.85 -0.20 -8.48
C ILE A 71 1.11 0.53 -7.37
N TRP A 72 1.12 1.88 -7.38
CA TRP A 72 0.45 2.69 -6.37
C TRP A 72 -1.07 2.45 -6.31
N SER A 73 -1.72 2.27 -7.46
CA SER A 73 -3.14 1.96 -7.51
C SER A 73 -3.47 0.61 -6.86
N ASN A 74 -2.65 -0.40 -7.10
CA ASN A 74 -2.80 -1.72 -6.46
C ASN A 74 -2.48 -1.64 -4.96
N THR A 75 -1.43 -0.91 -4.59
CA THR A 75 -1.05 -0.68 -3.18
C THR A 75 -2.18 0.02 -2.42
N GLY A 76 -2.74 1.10 -2.97
CA GLY A 76 -3.86 1.81 -2.34
C GLY A 76 -5.09 0.92 -2.15
N TYR A 77 -5.40 0.06 -3.12
CA TYR A 77 -6.48 -0.92 -2.97
C TYR A 77 -6.23 -1.90 -1.82
N LEU A 78 -5.01 -2.44 -1.71
CA LEU A 78 -4.63 -3.36 -0.63
C LEU A 78 -4.66 -2.67 0.74
N ILE A 79 -4.19 -1.42 0.84
CA ILE A 79 -4.27 -0.63 2.08
C ILE A 79 -5.73 -0.41 2.46
N ASN A 80 -6.60 -0.04 1.53
CA ASN A 80 -8.03 0.15 1.81
C ASN A 80 -8.68 -1.14 2.29
N TRP A 81 -8.38 -2.27 1.63
CA TRP A 81 -8.86 -3.59 2.05
C TRP A 81 -8.39 -3.91 3.47
N TYR A 82 -7.10 -3.75 3.75
CA TYR A 82 -6.54 -4.01 5.07
C TYR A 82 -7.13 -3.12 6.16
N LEU A 83 -7.33 -1.84 5.89
CA LEU A 83 -7.99 -0.93 6.82
C LEU A 83 -9.44 -1.38 7.13
N ASN A 84 -10.11 -1.99 6.16
CA ASN A 84 -11.44 -2.55 6.36
C ASN A 84 -11.41 -3.77 7.30
N GLU A 85 -10.46 -4.69 7.09
CA GLU A 85 -10.25 -5.85 7.96
C GLU A 85 -9.87 -5.44 9.39
N MET A 86 -9.13 -4.36 9.53
CA MET A 86 -8.68 -3.85 10.84
C MET A 86 -9.73 -2.99 11.57
N LYS A 87 -10.88 -2.71 10.95
CA LYS A 87 -11.95 -1.90 11.52
C LYS A 87 -12.42 -2.37 12.92
N PRO A 88 -12.62 -3.67 13.17
CA PRO A 88 -13.00 -4.16 14.50
C PRO A 88 -11.96 -3.86 15.60
N LEU A 89 -10.69 -3.75 15.22
CA LEU A 89 -9.58 -3.51 16.15
C LEU A 89 -9.29 -2.01 16.33
N LEU A 90 -9.34 -1.24 15.25
CA LEU A 90 -8.95 0.18 15.25
C LEU A 90 -10.11 1.13 15.56
N GLY A 91 -11.34 0.70 15.30
CA GLY A 91 -12.54 1.54 15.35
C GLY A 91 -12.80 2.31 14.05
N GLU A 92 -14.05 2.67 13.83
CA GLU A 92 -14.50 3.34 12.59
C GLU A 92 -13.86 4.71 12.38
N GLU A 93 -13.80 5.52 13.43
CA GLU A 93 -13.25 6.89 13.35
C GLU A 93 -11.78 6.88 12.95
N ARG A 94 -10.99 6.00 13.55
CA ARG A 94 -9.56 5.88 13.25
C ARG A 94 -9.33 5.39 11.81
N VAL A 95 -10.13 4.42 11.36
CA VAL A 95 -10.07 3.93 9.97
C VAL A 95 -10.49 5.03 8.99
N ALA A 96 -11.53 5.80 9.30
CA ALA A 96 -11.96 6.92 8.48
C ALA A 96 -10.88 8.01 8.36
N ALA A 97 -10.23 8.37 9.47
CA ALA A 97 -9.13 9.33 9.48
C ALA A 97 -7.92 8.85 8.64
N LEU A 98 -7.55 7.57 8.75
CA LEU A 98 -6.48 6.98 7.95
C LEU A 98 -6.82 6.94 6.45
N ARG A 99 -8.07 6.65 6.10
CA ARG A 99 -8.54 6.70 4.70
C ARG A 99 -8.54 8.11 4.14
N GLN A 100 -8.99 9.08 4.93
CA GLN A 100 -8.94 10.50 4.55
C GLN A 100 -7.52 10.89 4.17
N PHE A 101 -6.57 10.61 5.06
CA PHE A 101 -5.16 10.88 4.81
C PHE A 101 -4.62 10.13 3.58
N CYS A 102 -4.83 8.81 3.50
CA CYS A 102 -4.25 8.01 2.42
C CYS A 102 -4.78 8.38 1.04
N PHE A 103 -6.08 8.63 0.89
CA PHE A 103 -6.71 8.65 -0.44
C PHE A 103 -7.27 10.00 -0.87
N PHE A 104 -7.50 10.92 0.08
CA PHE A 104 -8.18 12.19 -0.20
C PHE A 104 -7.27 13.41 0.01
N GLU A 105 -6.12 13.27 0.65
CA GLU A 105 -5.12 14.32 0.77
C GLU A 105 -4.07 14.22 -0.35
N LYS A 106 -3.86 15.35 -1.03
CA LYS A 106 -2.97 15.41 -2.21
C LYS A 106 -1.50 15.37 -1.83
N GLN A 107 -1.16 15.85 -0.64
CA GLN A 107 0.23 16.01 -0.19
C GLN A 107 0.44 15.29 1.15
N LEU A 108 1.67 14.84 1.35
CA LEU A 108 2.19 14.40 2.64
C LEU A 108 2.48 15.61 3.53
N SER A 109 2.75 15.38 4.82
CA SER A 109 3.01 16.47 5.79
C SER A 109 4.24 17.31 5.44
N ASP A 110 5.20 16.77 4.71
CA ASP A 110 6.40 17.45 4.25
C ASP A 110 6.22 18.24 2.92
N GLY A 111 4.99 18.25 2.37
CA GLY A 111 4.65 18.92 1.13
C GLY A 111 4.92 18.11 -0.14
N GLN A 112 5.48 16.92 -0.05
CA GLN A 112 5.62 16.02 -1.20
C GLN A 112 4.25 15.52 -1.66
N ASP A 113 4.13 15.18 -2.95
CA ASP A 113 2.90 14.57 -3.47
C ASP A 113 2.65 13.21 -2.81
N ASN A 114 1.42 13.00 -2.40
CA ASN A 114 0.98 11.73 -1.83
C ASN A 114 0.69 10.73 -2.97
N PRO A 115 1.50 9.67 -3.14
CA PRO A 115 1.32 8.73 -4.25
C PRO A 115 0.06 7.87 -4.12
N LEU A 116 -0.54 7.80 -2.92
CA LEU A 116 -1.80 7.10 -2.68
C LEU A 116 -3.03 7.98 -3.00
N TRP A 117 -2.84 9.29 -3.21
CA TRP A 117 -3.95 10.20 -3.51
C TRP A 117 -4.78 9.72 -4.70
N ARG A 118 -6.08 9.56 -4.46
CA ARG A 118 -7.06 9.08 -5.44
C ARG A 118 -6.76 7.72 -6.08
N THR A 119 -5.95 6.88 -5.46
CA THR A 119 -5.81 5.47 -5.88
C THR A 119 -7.06 4.66 -5.57
N VAL A 120 -7.77 5.07 -4.52
CA VAL A 120 -9.10 4.62 -4.15
C VAL A 120 -10.05 5.81 -4.23
N VAL A 121 -11.23 5.63 -4.79
CA VAL A 121 -12.24 6.66 -4.99
C VAL A 121 -13.62 6.18 -4.54
N LEU A 122 -14.47 7.11 -4.14
CA LEU A 122 -15.86 6.81 -3.81
C LEU A 122 -16.67 6.67 -5.12
N ARG A 123 -17.34 5.54 -5.30
CA ARG A 123 -18.26 5.26 -6.40
C ARG A 123 -19.49 4.54 -5.82
N ASP A 124 -20.66 5.08 -6.03
CA ASP A 124 -21.95 4.55 -5.54
C ASP A 124 -21.94 4.20 -4.03
N GLY A 125 -21.31 5.06 -3.23
CA GLY A 125 -21.17 4.86 -1.78
C GLY A 125 -20.08 3.88 -1.33
N LEU A 126 -19.37 3.25 -2.27
CA LEU A 126 -18.32 2.29 -1.99
C LEU A 126 -16.94 2.85 -2.37
N LEU A 127 -15.95 2.53 -1.55
CA LEU A 127 -14.55 2.82 -1.87
C LEU A 127 -14.01 1.73 -2.80
N VAL A 128 -13.73 2.14 -4.03
CA VAL A 128 -13.26 1.24 -5.09
C VAL A 128 -11.91 1.71 -5.63
N ARG A 129 -11.15 0.78 -6.19
CA ARG A 129 -9.90 1.12 -6.90
C ARG A 129 -10.21 1.99 -8.11
N ARG A 130 -9.42 3.04 -8.30
CA ARG A 130 -9.61 3.97 -9.41
C ARG A 130 -9.30 3.36 -10.78
N THR A 131 -8.28 2.50 -10.85
CA THR A 131 -7.78 1.93 -12.10
C THR A 131 -7.83 0.40 -12.09
N CYS A 132 -7.89 -0.21 -13.26
CA CYS A 132 -7.79 -1.66 -13.40
C CYS A 132 -6.42 -2.18 -12.97
N CYS A 133 -6.35 -3.34 -12.29
CA CYS A 133 -5.10 -4.01 -11.92
C CYS A 133 -4.38 -4.69 -13.09
N GLN A 134 -5.02 -4.73 -14.25
CA GLN A 134 -4.55 -5.44 -15.45
C GLN A 134 -4.31 -6.96 -15.27
N ARG A 135 -4.77 -7.53 -14.17
CA ARG A 135 -4.61 -8.97 -13.88
C ARG A 135 -5.13 -9.86 -15.00
N TYR A 136 -6.19 -9.43 -15.72
CA TYR A 136 -6.76 -10.15 -16.86
C TYR A 136 -5.79 -10.35 -18.04
N ARG A 137 -4.66 -9.63 -18.05
CA ARG A 137 -3.59 -9.81 -19.05
C ARG A 137 -2.70 -11.01 -18.78
N LEU A 138 -2.79 -11.60 -17.60
CA LEU A 138 -2.07 -12.83 -17.29
C LEU A 138 -2.77 -14.01 -17.94
N PRO A 139 -2.03 -15.01 -18.45
CA PRO A 139 -2.60 -16.23 -18.99
C PRO A 139 -3.51 -16.90 -17.97
N ASP A 140 -4.64 -17.41 -18.44
CA ASP A 140 -5.61 -18.21 -17.64
C ASP A 140 -6.19 -17.50 -16.41
N VAL A 141 -6.18 -16.16 -16.39
CA VAL A 141 -6.70 -15.37 -15.28
C VAL A 141 -7.91 -14.55 -15.71
N GLN A 142 -9.05 -14.79 -15.05
CA GLN A 142 -10.29 -14.04 -15.28
C GLN A 142 -10.23 -12.62 -14.67
N GLN A 143 -11.09 -11.73 -15.17
CA GLN A 143 -11.31 -10.41 -14.55
C GLN A 143 -11.79 -10.57 -13.10
N CYS A 144 -11.35 -9.65 -12.23
CA CYS A 144 -11.81 -9.60 -10.84
C CYS A 144 -13.32 -9.35 -10.77
N GLY A 145 -13.98 -9.80 -9.69
CA GLY A 145 -15.38 -9.52 -9.45
C GLY A 145 -15.72 -8.03 -9.40
N ASP A 146 -14.81 -7.24 -8.82
CA ASP A 146 -14.84 -5.78 -8.63
C ASP A 146 -14.05 -5.02 -9.71
N CYS A 147 -13.93 -5.57 -10.92
CA CYS A 147 -13.15 -5.00 -12.00
C CYS A 147 -13.72 -3.64 -12.45
N THR A 148 -12.86 -2.62 -12.52
CA THR A 148 -13.23 -1.26 -12.96
C THR A 148 -13.51 -1.14 -14.46
N LEU A 149 -13.31 -2.23 -15.22
CA LEU A 149 -13.62 -2.31 -16.66
C LEU A 149 -14.99 -2.97 -16.95
N LYS A 150 -15.73 -3.32 -15.90
CA LYS A 150 -17.10 -3.85 -15.99
C LYS A 150 -18.10 -2.71 -16.03
#